data_9b8fdc77d5c13bd0bc5672a0bf1c72b5
#
_entry.id   9b8fdc77d5c13bd0bc5672a0bf1c72b5
#
_cell.length_a   1.000
_cell.length_b   1.000
_cell.length_c   1.000
_cell.angle_alpha   90.00
_cell.angle_beta   90.00
_cell.angle_gamma   90.00
#
_symmetry.space_group_name_H-M   'P 1'
#
loop_
_entity.id
_entity.type
_entity.pdbx_description
1 polymer ?
#
loop_
_entity_poly.entity_id
_entity_poly.type
_entity_poly.pdbx_seq_one_letter_code
_entity_poly.pdbx_strand_id
1 'polypeptide(L)'
;MTIPVWVWVAAAVALIAAVAAEIALTRGSLSARRAAGWVGVYVALAAACGLAIGLTAGWVTAGQFYTGYLTEYSLSLDNLIVFTVIMTWFAVPPARQPRVLLLGIGVALVLRSALIVAGATALNRFGWLFYPFGAILIWSAIGLLANPGTRQARPPERHRPPERHRRLRAWLERLRQPGRPGGRQVLLLAAAIGLADLAFAVDSIPAVFGITTNAALVVACNVFALMGLRQLYTLTAGLLGRIVYLNTGLGIVCAFIGVKLLLRGLVPAWLSVPVVAAMLGATVLASVPAGRRRAMLERRFAVVDTDGNGVWQRADGLLLARHLCETFGHAADSAAGRLVTAAQLALYDAMLSHMDANGDQEISRDEFVTAMGRSVADRTGFESAVGATAQTLIRVADTDGNGVLDAGEYARLAAVYGARTDQAERAFGRLDHDRNGVLDAAELTAAIGHFFAPVTPWVRSIP
;
A
#
# COMPACT_ATOMS: atom_id res chain seq x y z
N MET A 1 -28.95 -10.09 -27.96
CA MET A 1 -30.12 -9.54 -27.22
C MET A 1 -29.72 -8.21 -26.65
N THR A 2 -30.53 -7.19 -26.79
CA THR A 2 -30.30 -5.85 -26.21
C THR A 2 -30.78 -5.83 -24.78
N ILE A 3 -29.98 -5.26 -23.87
CA ILE A 3 -30.36 -5.09 -22.47
C ILE A 3 -31.54 -4.10 -22.41
N PRO A 4 -32.67 -4.45 -21.76
CA PRO A 4 -33.82 -3.58 -21.67
C PRO A 4 -33.48 -2.25 -20.98
N VAL A 5 -34.05 -1.14 -21.45
CA VAL A 5 -33.79 0.21 -20.93
C VAL A 5 -34.16 0.31 -19.43
N TRP A 6 -35.20 -0.41 -18.97
CA TRP A 6 -35.59 -0.39 -17.56
C TRP A 6 -34.50 -0.91 -16.62
N VAL A 7 -33.62 -1.86 -17.06
CA VAL A 7 -32.49 -2.34 -16.25
C VAL A 7 -31.50 -1.20 -15.96
N TRP A 8 -31.21 -0.39 -16.99
CA TRP A 8 -30.33 0.77 -16.84
C TRP A 8 -30.93 1.84 -15.95
N VAL A 9 -32.24 2.11 -16.11
CA VAL A 9 -32.97 3.08 -15.29
C VAL A 9 -32.99 2.61 -13.83
N ALA A 10 -33.32 1.34 -13.57
CA ALA A 10 -33.32 0.78 -12.23
C ALA A 10 -31.93 0.83 -11.57
N ALA A 11 -30.90 0.47 -12.31
CA ALA A 11 -29.51 0.54 -11.83
C ALA A 11 -29.09 1.98 -11.49
N ALA A 12 -29.41 2.94 -12.37
CA ALA A 12 -29.12 4.36 -12.14
C ALA A 12 -29.87 4.90 -10.90
N VAL A 13 -31.17 4.61 -10.77
CA VAL A 13 -31.99 5.01 -9.60
C VAL A 13 -31.42 4.40 -8.31
N ALA A 14 -31.07 3.11 -8.32
CA ALA A 14 -30.50 2.43 -7.16
C ALA A 14 -29.15 3.04 -6.74
N LEU A 15 -28.29 3.35 -7.71
CA LEU A 15 -26.99 4.01 -7.45
C LEU A 15 -27.18 5.43 -6.91
N ILE A 16 -28.06 6.23 -7.50
CA ILE A 16 -28.35 7.58 -7.03
C ILE A 16 -28.92 7.53 -5.60
N ALA A 17 -29.86 6.60 -5.33
CA ALA A 17 -30.42 6.40 -4.00
C ALA A 17 -29.32 5.99 -2.99
N ALA A 18 -28.43 5.09 -3.36
CA ALA A 18 -27.31 4.67 -2.50
C ALA A 18 -26.36 5.83 -2.20
N VAL A 19 -25.99 6.65 -3.19
CA VAL A 19 -25.15 7.84 -2.99
C VAL A 19 -25.85 8.88 -2.13
N ALA A 20 -27.14 9.13 -2.35
CA ALA A 20 -27.94 10.06 -1.54
C ALA A 20 -28.04 9.59 -0.09
N ALA A 21 -28.31 8.30 0.14
CA ALA A 21 -28.36 7.69 1.46
C ALA A 21 -26.99 7.75 2.15
N GLU A 22 -25.92 7.46 1.44
CA GLU A 22 -24.56 7.60 1.96
C GLU A 22 -24.29 9.03 2.42
N ILE A 23 -24.55 10.04 1.59
CA ILE A 23 -24.33 11.45 1.92
C ILE A 23 -25.17 11.86 3.12
N ALA A 24 -26.43 11.41 3.21
CA ALA A 24 -27.33 11.73 4.31
C ALA A 24 -26.88 11.09 5.63
N LEU A 25 -26.46 9.82 5.59
CA LEU A 25 -26.11 9.03 6.78
C LEU A 25 -24.64 9.23 7.24
N THR A 26 -23.77 9.81 6.39
CA THR A 26 -22.33 9.99 6.68
C THR A 26 -21.94 11.45 6.84
N ARG A 27 -22.72 12.22 7.60
CA ARG A 27 -22.38 13.58 8.00
C ARG A 27 -21.20 13.55 8.97
N GLY A 28 -19.94 13.59 8.45
CA GLY A 28 -18.70 13.59 9.25
C GLY A 28 -17.64 12.59 8.76
N SER A 29 -16.68 12.23 9.60
CA SER A 29 -15.63 11.26 9.27
C SER A 29 -16.20 9.83 9.28
N LEU A 30 -16.01 9.12 8.17
CA LEU A 30 -16.40 7.70 8.06
C LEU A 30 -15.46 6.83 8.92
N SER A 31 -16.02 6.05 9.84
CA SER A 31 -15.25 4.97 10.46
C SER A 31 -14.98 3.85 9.45
N ALA A 32 -13.86 3.14 9.60
CA ALA A 32 -13.49 2.04 8.69
C ALA A 32 -14.59 0.97 8.55
N ARG A 33 -15.32 0.65 9.64
CA ARG A 33 -16.45 -0.29 9.59
C ARG A 33 -17.60 0.20 8.70
N ARG A 34 -17.96 1.49 8.81
CA ARG A 34 -19.00 2.08 7.96
C ARG A 34 -18.58 2.17 6.50
N ALA A 35 -17.30 2.52 6.25
CA ALA A 35 -16.76 2.54 4.89
C ALA A 35 -16.81 1.13 4.26
N ALA A 36 -16.42 0.08 4.99
CA ALA A 36 -16.52 -1.31 4.54
C ALA A 36 -17.98 -1.72 4.25
N GLY A 37 -18.92 -1.31 5.09
CA GLY A 37 -20.36 -1.57 4.86
C GLY A 37 -20.84 -0.95 3.54
N TRP A 38 -20.48 0.30 3.26
CA TRP A 38 -20.85 0.96 2.00
C TRP A 38 -20.19 0.33 0.78
N VAL A 39 -18.93 -0.12 0.88
CA VAL A 39 -18.29 -0.93 -0.19
C VAL A 39 -19.13 -2.17 -0.46
N GLY A 40 -19.57 -2.88 0.60
CA GLY A 40 -20.45 -4.03 0.48
C GLY A 40 -21.77 -3.70 -0.25
N VAL A 41 -22.38 -2.55 0.04
CA VAL A 41 -23.60 -2.09 -0.65
C VAL A 41 -23.35 -1.87 -2.14
N TYR A 42 -22.28 -1.18 -2.52
CA TYR A 42 -21.96 -0.95 -3.95
C TYR A 42 -21.61 -2.24 -4.69
N VAL A 43 -20.88 -3.16 -4.05
CA VAL A 43 -20.62 -4.49 -4.60
C VAL A 43 -21.91 -5.30 -4.77
N ALA A 44 -22.83 -5.26 -3.79
CA ALA A 44 -24.13 -5.93 -3.89
C ALA A 44 -25.00 -5.35 -5.01
N LEU A 45 -24.99 -4.01 -5.19
CA LEU A 45 -25.68 -3.37 -6.30
C LEU A 45 -25.12 -3.77 -7.65
N ALA A 46 -23.78 -3.85 -7.78
CA ALA A 46 -23.15 -4.34 -8.99
C ALA A 46 -23.51 -5.82 -9.25
N ALA A 47 -23.51 -6.65 -8.23
CA ALA A 47 -23.93 -8.05 -8.34
C ALA A 47 -25.41 -8.18 -8.78
N ALA A 48 -26.30 -7.39 -8.20
CA ALA A 48 -27.72 -7.35 -8.56
C ALA A 48 -27.93 -6.86 -10.02
N CYS A 49 -27.19 -5.84 -10.45
CA CYS A 49 -27.22 -5.35 -11.82
C CYS A 49 -26.75 -6.45 -12.81
N GLY A 50 -25.65 -7.13 -12.53
CA GLY A 50 -25.16 -8.23 -13.35
C GLY A 50 -26.15 -9.41 -13.40
N LEU A 51 -26.83 -9.72 -12.29
CA LEU A 51 -27.88 -10.73 -12.24
C LEU A 51 -29.07 -10.32 -13.14
N ALA A 52 -29.53 -9.06 -13.05
CA ALA A 52 -30.60 -8.55 -13.90
C ALA A 52 -30.22 -8.62 -15.37
N ILE A 53 -28.99 -8.29 -15.74
CA ILE A 53 -28.45 -8.45 -17.11
C ILE A 53 -28.48 -9.92 -17.51
N GLY A 54 -28.09 -10.85 -16.64
CA GLY A 54 -28.10 -12.29 -16.91
C GLY A 54 -29.48 -12.83 -17.21
N LEU A 55 -30.47 -12.42 -16.42
CA LEU A 55 -31.86 -12.84 -16.57
C LEU A 55 -32.56 -12.23 -17.81
N THR A 56 -32.10 -11.03 -18.26
CA THR A 56 -32.78 -10.31 -19.36
C THR A 56 -32.04 -10.38 -20.70
N ALA A 57 -30.71 -10.37 -20.68
CA ALA A 57 -29.86 -10.31 -21.86
C ALA A 57 -28.91 -11.53 -22.02
N GLY A 58 -28.99 -12.47 -21.09
CA GLY A 58 -28.23 -13.74 -21.10
C GLY A 58 -26.92 -13.71 -20.32
N TRP A 59 -26.52 -14.88 -19.85
CA TRP A 59 -25.37 -15.07 -18.95
C TRP A 59 -24.01 -14.71 -19.55
N VAL A 60 -23.85 -14.76 -20.86
CA VAL A 60 -22.63 -14.32 -21.56
C VAL A 60 -22.45 -12.81 -21.36
N THR A 61 -23.53 -12.03 -21.50
CA THR A 61 -23.54 -10.58 -21.31
C THR A 61 -23.29 -10.21 -19.85
N ALA A 62 -23.89 -10.94 -18.90
CA ALA A 62 -23.64 -10.79 -17.48
C ALA A 62 -22.17 -11.09 -17.15
N GLY A 63 -21.60 -12.14 -17.74
CA GLY A 63 -20.20 -12.49 -17.60
C GLY A 63 -19.28 -11.37 -18.09
N GLN A 64 -19.58 -10.75 -19.21
CA GLN A 64 -18.85 -9.58 -19.70
C GLN A 64 -18.93 -8.40 -18.73
N PHE A 65 -20.11 -8.13 -18.16
CA PHE A 65 -20.28 -7.10 -17.13
C PHE A 65 -19.45 -7.38 -15.88
N TYR A 66 -19.53 -8.59 -15.30
CA TYR A 66 -18.76 -8.93 -14.10
C TYR A 66 -17.26 -8.87 -14.34
N THR A 67 -16.76 -9.38 -15.48
CA THR A 67 -15.33 -9.28 -15.81
C THR A 67 -14.89 -7.85 -15.99
N GLY A 68 -15.67 -7.04 -16.71
CA GLY A 68 -15.40 -5.62 -16.91
C GLY A 68 -15.40 -4.86 -15.59
N TYR A 69 -16.39 -5.10 -14.74
CA TYR A 69 -16.49 -4.49 -13.42
C TYR A 69 -15.28 -4.86 -12.53
N LEU A 70 -14.89 -6.13 -12.44
CA LEU A 70 -13.74 -6.57 -11.66
C LEU A 70 -12.43 -5.98 -12.19
N THR A 71 -12.28 -5.91 -13.50
CA THR A 71 -11.11 -5.32 -14.15
C THR A 71 -11.02 -3.82 -13.86
N GLU A 72 -12.11 -3.06 -14.07
CA GLU A 72 -12.16 -1.62 -13.78
C GLU A 72 -11.96 -1.34 -12.29
N TYR A 73 -12.60 -2.12 -11.41
CA TYR A 73 -12.44 -1.97 -9.97
C TYR A 73 -11.00 -2.19 -9.52
N SER A 74 -10.32 -3.20 -10.10
CA SER A 74 -8.92 -3.51 -9.78
C SER A 74 -7.96 -2.45 -10.28
N LEU A 75 -8.14 -1.96 -11.53
CA LEU A 75 -7.34 -0.88 -12.10
C LEU A 75 -7.57 0.45 -11.38
N SER A 76 -8.79 0.68 -10.89
CA SER A 76 -9.14 1.89 -10.13
C SER A 76 -8.52 1.93 -8.72
N LEU A 77 -8.08 0.80 -8.15
CA LEU A 77 -7.36 0.77 -6.87
C LEU A 77 -6.02 1.52 -6.94
N ASP A 78 -5.31 1.45 -8.06
CA ASP A 78 -4.05 2.20 -8.26
C ASP A 78 -4.30 3.72 -8.27
N ASN A 79 -5.45 4.17 -8.76
CA ASN A 79 -5.80 5.58 -8.80
C ASN A 79 -5.94 6.18 -7.38
N LEU A 80 -6.31 5.37 -6.38
CA LEU A 80 -6.41 5.82 -4.98
C LEU A 80 -5.07 6.29 -4.41
N ILE A 81 -3.97 5.67 -4.82
CA ILE A 81 -2.62 6.09 -4.40
C ILE A 81 -2.35 7.51 -4.92
N VAL A 82 -2.66 7.75 -6.20
CA VAL A 82 -2.46 9.07 -6.82
C VAL A 82 -3.38 10.11 -6.18
N PHE A 83 -4.63 9.76 -5.87
CA PHE A 83 -5.52 10.65 -5.13
C PHE A 83 -4.97 10.98 -3.73
N THR A 84 -4.37 10.00 -3.04
CA THR A 84 -3.71 10.22 -1.74
C THR A 84 -2.53 11.17 -1.88
N VAL A 85 -1.70 11.01 -2.91
CA VAL A 85 -0.57 11.89 -3.20
C VAL A 85 -1.05 13.31 -3.50
N ILE A 86 -2.06 13.48 -4.36
CA ILE A 86 -2.65 14.78 -4.69
C ILE A 86 -3.18 15.44 -3.41
N MET A 87 -3.97 14.73 -2.59
CA MET A 87 -4.54 15.25 -1.35
C MET A 87 -3.46 15.70 -0.36
N THR A 88 -2.39 14.91 -0.21
CA THR A 88 -1.25 15.21 0.68
C THR A 88 -0.44 16.37 0.15
N TRP A 89 -0.16 16.40 -1.16
CA TRP A 89 0.64 17.46 -1.78
C TRP A 89 -0.03 18.85 -1.69
N PHE A 90 -1.35 18.87 -1.86
CA PHE A 90 -2.13 20.11 -1.69
C PHE A 90 -2.56 20.36 -0.24
N ALA A 91 -2.08 19.57 0.72
CA ALA A 91 -2.38 19.70 2.16
C ALA A 91 -3.90 19.84 2.43
N VAL A 92 -4.72 19.01 1.76
CA VAL A 92 -6.18 19.08 1.89
C VAL A 92 -6.60 18.60 3.28
N PRO A 93 -7.28 19.44 4.09
CA PRO A 93 -7.71 19.06 5.43
C PRO A 93 -8.60 17.79 5.40
N PRO A 94 -8.44 16.84 6.35
CA PRO A 94 -9.19 15.58 6.37
C PRO A 94 -10.71 15.77 6.27
N ALA A 95 -11.26 16.81 6.90
CA ALA A 95 -12.69 17.13 6.86
C ALA A 95 -13.22 17.50 5.45
N ARG A 96 -12.34 17.86 4.50
CA ARG A 96 -12.70 18.26 3.13
C ARG A 96 -12.37 17.22 2.07
N GLN A 97 -11.48 16.29 2.37
CA GLN A 97 -11.09 15.22 1.44
C GLN A 97 -12.29 14.48 0.84
N PRO A 98 -13.35 14.10 1.60
CA PRO A 98 -14.50 13.41 1.05
C PRO A 98 -15.27 14.21 -0.01
N ARG A 99 -15.32 15.55 0.14
CA ARG A 99 -16.00 16.42 -0.85
C ARG A 99 -15.18 16.59 -2.12
N VAL A 100 -13.88 16.78 -1.98
CA VAL A 100 -12.96 16.90 -3.12
C VAL A 100 -12.95 15.59 -3.92
N LEU A 101 -12.92 14.44 -3.23
CA LEU A 101 -13.01 13.13 -3.87
C LEU A 101 -14.33 12.93 -4.63
N LEU A 102 -15.46 13.27 -4.01
CA LEU A 102 -16.76 13.12 -4.64
C LEU A 102 -16.84 13.94 -5.95
N LEU A 103 -16.39 15.18 -5.92
CA LEU A 103 -16.36 16.03 -7.10
C LEU A 103 -15.35 15.52 -8.14
N GLY A 104 -14.15 15.08 -7.71
CA GLY A 104 -13.12 14.51 -8.59
C GLY A 104 -13.60 13.24 -9.29
N ILE A 105 -14.25 12.33 -8.56
CA ILE A 105 -14.87 11.11 -9.11
C ILE A 105 -15.99 11.48 -10.07
N GLY A 106 -16.80 12.51 -9.79
CA GLY A 106 -17.83 13.00 -10.70
C GLY A 106 -17.24 13.51 -12.03
N VAL A 107 -16.17 14.29 -11.98
CA VAL A 107 -15.44 14.75 -13.17
C VAL A 107 -14.83 13.56 -13.91
N ALA A 108 -14.19 12.64 -13.20
CA ALA A 108 -13.61 11.43 -13.78
C ALA A 108 -14.67 10.59 -14.52
N LEU A 109 -15.84 10.42 -13.90
CA LEU A 109 -16.96 9.67 -14.48
C LEU A 109 -17.42 10.26 -15.81
N VAL A 110 -17.58 11.59 -15.88
CA VAL A 110 -18.00 12.28 -17.11
C VAL A 110 -16.93 12.13 -18.20
N LEU A 111 -15.66 12.40 -17.86
CA LEU A 111 -14.55 12.33 -18.82
C LEU A 111 -14.36 10.90 -19.35
N ARG A 112 -14.37 9.90 -18.47
CA ARG A 112 -14.26 8.48 -18.86
C ARG A 112 -15.43 8.03 -19.71
N SER A 113 -16.67 8.38 -19.31
CA SER A 113 -17.86 8.00 -20.11
C SER A 113 -17.79 8.59 -21.50
N ALA A 114 -17.38 9.85 -21.64
CA ALA A 114 -17.19 10.48 -22.95
C ALA A 114 -16.10 9.75 -23.78
N LEU A 115 -14.98 9.40 -23.15
CA LEU A 115 -13.89 8.67 -23.81
C LEU A 115 -14.29 7.24 -24.19
N ILE A 116 -15.08 6.56 -23.37
CA ILE A 116 -15.64 5.23 -23.65
C ILE A 116 -16.56 5.28 -24.87
N VAL A 117 -17.48 6.23 -24.91
CA VAL A 117 -18.42 6.38 -26.04
C VAL A 117 -17.66 6.70 -27.34
N ALA A 118 -16.70 7.62 -27.29
CA ALA A 118 -15.85 7.94 -28.44
C ALA A 118 -15.00 6.72 -28.85
N GLY A 119 -14.41 6.02 -27.93
CA GLY A 119 -13.62 4.81 -28.17
C GLY A 119 -14.45 3.66 -28.75
N ALA A 120 -15.64 3.41 -28.22
CA ALA A 120 -16.55 2.41 -28.78
C ALA A 120 -16.94 2.71 -30.23
N THR A 121 -17.25 3.99 -30.52
CA THR A 121 -17.58 4.43 -31.88
C THR A 121 -16.40 4.21 -32.83
N ALA A 122 -15.19 4.57 -32.39
CA ALA A 122 -13.97 4.37 -33.16
C ALA A 122 -13.68 2.89 -33.42
N LEU A 123 -13.78 2.03 -32.39
CA LEU A 123 -13.55 0.58 -32.50
C LEU A 123 -14.55 -0.11 -33.41
N ASN A 124 -15.83 0.30 -33.34
CA ASN A 124 -16.87 -0.25 -34.23
C ASN A 124 -16.65 0.16 -35.72
N ARG A 125 -16.05 1.34 -35.95
CA ARG A 125 -15.76 1.83 -37.28
C ARG A 125 -14.41 1.35 -37.83
N PHE A 126 -13.41 1.20 -36.96
CA PHE A 126 -12.03 0.87 -37.31
C PHE A 126 -11.54 -0.36 -36.51
N GLY A 127 -11.91 -1.55 -36.98
CA GLY A 127 -11.57 -2.81 -36.28
C GLY A 127 -10.06 -3.08 -36.10
N TRP A 128 -9.18 -2.37 -36.84
CA TRP A 128 -7.74 -2.48 -36.65
C TRP A 128 -7.23 -1.84 -35.35
N LEU A 129 -8.04 -0.97 -34.69
CA LEU A 129 -7.69 -0.32 -33.44
C LEU A 129 -7.49 -1.31 -32.27
N PHE A 130 -8.00 -2.54 -32.38
CA PHE A 130 -7.71 -3.59 -31.37
C PHE A 130 -6.22 -3.94 -31.28
N TYR A 131 -5.47 -3.85 -32.38
CA TYR A 131 -4.03 -4.17 -32.37
C TYR A 131 -3.21 -3.14 -31.58
N PRO A 132 -3.27 -1.81 -31.81
CA PRO A 132 -2.58 -0.85 -30.96
C PRO A 132 -3.06 -0.89 -29.51
N PHE A 133 -4.34 -1.16 -29.24
CA PHE A 133 -4.82 -1.30 -27.86
C PHE A 133 -4.21 -2.52 -27.17
N GLY A 134 -4.14 -3.67 -27.86
CA GLY A 134 -3.46 -4.85 -27.34
C GLY A 134 -1.98 -4.60 -27.06
N ALA A 135 -1.30 -3.89 -27.97
CA ALA A 135 0.11 -3.54 -27.79
C ALA A 135 0.34 -2.59 -26.59
N ILE A 136 -0.52 -1.59 -26.40
CA ILE A 136 -0.48 -0.68 -25.23
C ILE A 136 -0.65 -1.48 -23.93
N LEU A 137 -1.62 -2.41 -23.88
CA LEU A 137 -1.84 -3.23 -22.69
C LEU A 137 -0.65 -4.14 -22.37
N ILE A 138 -0.03 -4.74 -23.39
CA ILE A 138 1.18 -5.56 -23.19
C ILE A 138 2.32 -4.70 -22.71
N TRP A 139 2.51 -3.51 -23.25
CA TRP A 139 3.54 -2.58 -22.78
C TRP A 139 3.30 -2.15 -21.33
N SER A 140 2.07 -1.77 -20.97
CA SER A 140 1.70 -1.47 -19.59
C SER A 140 1.94 -2.67 -18.67
N ALA A 141 1.61 -3.88 -19.11
CA ALA A 141 1.86 -5.11 -18.36
C ALA A 141 3.36 -5.33 -18.09
N ILE A 142 4.21 -5.15 -19.11
CA ILE A 142 5.66 -5.25 -18.96
C ILE A 142 6.16 -4.21 -17.95
N GLY A 143 5.68 -2.96 -18.02
CA GLY A 143 6.03 -1.91 -17.07
C GLY A 143 5.65 -2.25 -15.62
N LEU A 144 4.45 -2.82 -15.42
CA LEU A 144 3.98 -3.27 -14.11
C LEU A 144 4.76 -4.47 -13.55
N LEU A 145 5.14 -5.41 -14.41
CA LEU A 145 5.88 -6.62 -14.03
C LEU A 145 7.37 -6.35 -13.81
N ALA A 146 7.96 -5.44 -14.60
CA ALA A 146 9.37 -5.05 -14.46
C ALA A 146 9.63 -4.23 -13.17
N ASN A 147 8.63 -3.47 -12.70
CA ASN A 147 8.75 -2.59 -11.55
C ASN A 147 7.65 -2.82 -10.51
N PRO A 148 7.58 -4.00 -9.88
CA PRO A 148 6.48 -4.35 -8.98
C PRO A 148 6.39 -3.48 -7.72
N GLY A 149 7.46 -2.75 -7.35
CA GLY A 149 7.54 -1.93 -6.13
C GLY A 149 7.52 -0.41 -6.34
N THR A 150 7.62 0.11 -7.56
CA THR A 150 7.92 1.53 -7.80
C THR A 150 6.70 2.46 -7.83
N ARG A 151 5.47 1.95 -7.82
CA ARG A 151 4.25 2.80 -7.75
C ARG A 151 3.73 3.04 -6.33
N GLN A 152 4.38 2.54 -5.28
CA GLN A 152 4.20 3.15 -3.97
C GLN A 152 4.82 4.55 -4.06
N ALA A 153 3.95 5.55 -4.12
CA ALA A 153 4.36 6.94 -4.18
C ALA A 153 5.32 7.20 -3.03
N ARG A 154 6.62 7.20 -3.33
CA ARG A 154 7.58 7.86 -2.45
C ARG A 154 7.04 9.27 -2.24
N PRO A 155 6.93 9.76 -1.01
CA PRO A 155 6.87 11.20 -0.81
C PRO A 155 8.03 11.76 -1.62
N PRO A 156 7.83 12.78 -2.45
CA PRO A 156 8.90 13.28 -3.29
C PRO A 156 10.08 13.61 -2.40
N GLU A 157 11.14 12.78 -2.45
CA GLU A 157 12.44 13.12 -1.92
C GLU A 157 12.74 14.52 -2.43
N ARG A 158 13.31 15.35 -1.59
CA ARG A 158 13.69 16.74 -1.89
C ARG A 158 14.78 16.79 -2.98
N HIS A 159 14.58 16.09 -4.08
CA HIS A 159 15.37 16.28 -5.28
C HIS A 159 14.99 17.65 -5.86
N ARG A 160 15.92 18.56 -5.85
CA ARG A 160 15.81 19.85 -6.56
C ARG A 160 15.51 19.55 -8.04
N PRO A 161 14.28 19.73 -8.53
CA PRO A 161 13.97 19.54 -9.93
C PRO A 161 14.63 20.65 -10.77
N PRO A 162 14.97 20.37 -12.02
CA PRO A 162 15.59 21.32 -12.90
C PRO A 162 14.75 22.59 -13.09
N GLU A 163 15.42 23.72 -13.28
CA GLU A 163 14.87 25.10 -13.30
C GLU A 163 13.74 25.34 -14.32
N ARG A 164 13.54 24.44 -15.28
CA ARG A 164 12.56 24.58 -16.37
C ARG A 164 11.10 24.67 -15.93
N HIS A 165 10.77 24.34 -14.67
CA HIS A 165 9.40 24.35 -14.15
C HIS A 165 9.12 25.46 -13.14
N ARG A 166 9.94 26.51 -13.09
CA ARG A 166 9.79 27.62 -12.13
C ARG A 166 8.42 28.32 -12.23
N ARG A 167 7.86 28.48 -13.42
CA ARG A 167 6.53 29.08 -13.60
C ARG A 167 5.41 28.17 -13.10
N LEU A 168 5.50 26.86 -13.35
CA LEU A 168 4.55 25.89 -12.85
C LEU A 168 4.61 25.78 -11.32
N ARG A 169 5.82 25.83 -10.74
CA ARG A 169 6.01 25.89 -9.28
C ARG A 169 5.40 27.15 -8.67
N ALA A 170 5.70 28.33 -9.18
CA ALA A 170 5.14 29.56 -8.68
C ALA A 170 3.61 29.59 -8.77
N TRP A 171 3.04 28.96 -9.80
CA TRP A 171 1.59 28.77 -9.94
C TRP A 171 1.07 27.74 -8.92
N LEU A 172 1.74 26.61 -8.73
CA LEU A 172 1.41 25.59 -7.73
C LEU A 172 1.58 26.09 -6.27
N GLU A 173 2.60 26.90 -6.00
CA GLU A 173 2.82 27.53 -4.70
C GLU A 173 1.73 28.57 -4.37
N ARG A 174 1.23 29.31 -5.36
CA ARG A 174 0.05 30.17 -5.18
C ARG A 174 -1.22 29.40 -4.85
N LEU A 175 -1.35 28.14 -5.34
CA LEU A 175 -2.45 27.24 -4.97
C LEU A 175 -2.27 26.62 -3.57
N ARG A 176 -1.03 26.63 -3.03
CA ARG A 176 -0.65 26.05 -1.74
C ARG A 176 -0.79 27.00 -0.56
N GLN A 177 -1.23 28.25 -0.76
CA GLN A 177 -1.38 29.20 0.35
C GLN A 177 -2.33 28.62 1.42
N PRO A 178 -1.93 28.56 2.71
CA PRO A 178 -2.74 28.05 3.82
C PRO A 178 -3.82 29.08 4.19
N GLY A 179 -4.82 29.20 3.33
CA GLY A 179 -6.04 29.95 3.59
C GLY A 179 -7.24 29.03 3.36
N ARG A 180 -8.40 29.32 3.92
CA ARG A 180 -9.64 28.55 3.67
C ARG A 180 -9.80 28.37 2.16
N PRO A 181 -9.67 27.15 1.60
CA PRO A 181 -9.78 26.98 0.17
C PRO A 181 -11.17 27.41 -0.26
N GLY A 182 -11.25 28.48 -1.05
CA GLY A 182 -12.49 28.95 -1.65
C GLY A 182 -13.00 27.88 -2.64
N GLY A 183 -14.28 27.98 -3.03
CA GLY A 183 -14.89 27.00 -3.95
C GLY A 183 -14.08 26.74 -5.23
N ARG A 184 -13.34 27.76 -5.73
CA ARG A 184 -12.44 27.65 -6.88
C ARG A 184 -11.28 26.66 -6.66
N GLN A 185 -10.74 26.60 -5.45
CA GLN A 185 -9.63 25.69 -5.11
C GLN A 185 -10.10 24.24 -5.04
N VAL A 186 -11.30 24.00 -4.51
CA VAL A 186 -11.95 22.68 -4.49
C VAL A 186 -12.21 22.21 -5.92
N LEU A 187 -12.68 23.09 -6.81
CA LEU A 187 -12.92 22.77 -8.21
C LEU A 187 -11.63 22.41 -8.97
N LEU A 188 -10.55 23.16 -8.73
CA LEU A 188 -9.25 22.87 -9.34
C LEU A 188 -8.67 21.53 -8.87
N LEU A 189 -8.84 21.19 -7.59
CA LEU A 189 -8.43 19.90 -7.05
C LEU A 189 -9.28 18.76 -7.63
N ALA A 190 -10.59 18.96 -7.74
CA ALA A 190 -11.47 17.99 -8.36
C ALA A 190 -11.12 17.77 -9.84
N ALA A 191 -10.81 18.84 -10.58
CA ALA A 191 -10.34 18.75 -11.95
C ALA A 191 -8.98 18.03 -12.05
N ALA A 192 -8.05 18.29 -11.11
CA ALA A 192 -6.76 17.60 -11.09
C ALA A 192 -6.92 16.08 -10.83
N ILE A 193 -7.83 15.68 -9.93
CA ILE A 193 -8.19 14.28 -9.67
C ILE A 193 -8.82 13.66 -10.92
N GLY A 194 -9.78 14.34 -11.54
CA GLY A 194 -10.45 13.83 -12.74
C GLY A 194 -9.48 13.68 -13.93
N LEU A 195 -8.55 14.61 -14.13
CA LEU A 195 -7.52 14.52 -15.16
C LEU A 195 -6.50 13.43 -14.88
N ALA A 196 -6.12 13.25 -13.61
CA ALA A 196 -5.25 12.14 -13.23
C ALA A 196 -5.94 10.79 -13.51
N ASP A 197 -7.21 10.65 -13.14
CA ASP A 197 -7.99 9.44 -13.43
C ASP A 197 -8.15 9.21 -14.94
N LEU A 198 -8.33 10.27 -15.73
CA LEU A 198 -8.39 10.18 -17.19
C LEU A 198 -7.07 9.67 -17.78
N ALA A 199 -5.91 10.07 -17.23
CA ALA A 199 -4.62 9.56 -17.68
C ALA A 199 -4.51 8.04 -17.49
N PHE A 200 -5.07 7.49 -16.40
CA PHE A 200 -5.16 6.05 -16.17
C PHE A 200 -6.25 5.35 -17.00
N ALA A 201 -7.25 6.11 -17.46
CA ALA A 201 -8.29 5.58 -18.35
C ALA A 201 -7.75 5.13 -19.71
N VAL A 202 -6.61 5.69 -20.14
CA VAL A 202 -5.94 5.27 -21.39
C VAL A 202 -5.55 3.79 -21.37
N ASP A 203 -5.19 3.26 -20.20
CA ASP A 203 -4.83 1.85 -20.02
C ASP A 203 -6.06 0.97 -19.73
N SER A 204 -7.02 1.47 -18.93
CA SER A 204 -8.18 0.68 -18.49
C SER A 204 -9.25 0.53 -19.57
N ILE A 205 -9.51 1.56 -20.37
CA ILE A 205 -10.53 1.52 -21.42
C ILE A 205 -10.25 0.45 -22.48
N PRO A 206 -9.02 0.32 -23.04
CA PRO A 206 -8.68 -0.79 -23.91
C PRO A 206 -8.88 -2.17 -23.27
N ALA A 207 -8.58 -2.29 -21.95
CA ALA A 207 -8.75 -3.54 -21.24
C ALA A 207 -10.22 -3.99 -21.20
N VAL A 208 -11.14 -3.07 -20.93
CA VAL A 208 -12.58 -3.40 -20.89
C VAL A 208 -13.15 -3.61 -22.30
N PHE A 209 -12.66 -2.88 -23.31
CA PHE A 209 -13.02 -3.15 -24.71
C PHE A 209 -12.53 -4.52 -25.20
N GLY A 210 -11.47 -5.08 -24.61
CA GLY A 210 -11.06 -6.45 -24.84
C GLY A 210 -12.04 -7.50 -24.29
N ILE A 211 -12.90 -7.09 -23.36
CA ILE A 211 -13.95 -7.96 -22.76
C ILE A 211 -15.25 -7.81 -23.54
N THR A 212 -15.69 -6.58 -23.82
CA THR A 212 -16.94 -6.28 -24.52
C THR A 212 -16.83 -4.99 -25.32
N THR A 213 -17.42 -4.97 -26.53
CA THR A 213 -17.52 -3.76 -27.38
C THR A 213 -18.81 -2.97 -27.14
N ASN A 214 -19.67 -3.43 -26.22
CA ASN A 214 -20.90 -2.73 -25.90
C ASN A 214 -20.61 -1.53 -24.98
N ALA A 215 -20.67 -0.32 -25.53
CA ALA A 215 -20.38 0.92 -24.82
C ALA A 215 -21.23 1.08 -23.54
N ALA A 216 -22.49 0.69 -23.53
CA ALA A 216 -23.36 0.79 -22.37
C ALA A 216 -22.87 -0.12 -21.22
N LEU A 217 -22.42 -1.34 -21.53
CA LEU A 217 -21.80 -2.24 -20.56
C LEU A 217 -20.50 -1.65 -20.01
N VAL A 218 -19.64 -1.11 -20.87
CA VAL A 218 -18.36 -0.52 -20.45
C VAL A 218 -18.60 0.68 -19.53
N VAL A 219 -19.53 1.57 -19.89
CA VAL A 219 -19.94 2.70 -19.03
C VAL A 219 -20.48 2.21 -17.69
N ALA A 220 -21.33 1.20 -17.69
CA ALA A 220 -21.88 0.65 -16.45
C ALA A 220 -20.78 0.05 -15.57
N CYS A 221 -19.85 -0.76 -16.11
CA CYS A 221 -18.71 -1.29 -15.36
C CYS A 221 -17.91 -0.17 -14.70
N ASN A 222 -17.63 0.91 -15.45
CA ASN A 222 -16.89 2.06 -14.96
C ASN A 222 -17.66 2.83 -13.85
N VAL A 223 -18.97 3.06 -14.04
CA VAL A 223 -19.82 3.72 -13.04
C VAL A 223 -19.82 2.95 -11.72
N PHE A 224 -20.10 1.65 -11.77
CA PHE A 224 -20.11 0.81 -10.59
C PHE A 224 -18.73 0.70 -9.91
N ALA A 225 -17.65 0.64 -10.67
CA ALA A 225 -16.30 0.59 -10.13
C ALA A 225 -15.91 1.90 -9.42
N LEU A 226 -16.26 3.05 -9.99
CA LEU A 226 -15.92 4.36 -9.42
C LEU A 226 -16.75 4.70 -8.17
N MET A 227 -18.00 4.22 -8.05
CA MET A 227 -18.86 4.53 -6.90
C MET A 227 -18.25 4.02 -5.58
N GLY A 228 -17.53 2.92 -5.56
CA GLY A 228 -16.86 2.37 -4.37
C GLY A 228 -15.55 3.06 -3.98
N LEU A 229 -14.95 3.88 -4.86
CA LEU A 229 -13.60 4.44 -4.66
C LEU A 229 -13.49 5.37 -3.47
N ARG A 230 -14.51 6.17 -3.18
CA ARG A 230 -14.53 7.09 -2.03
C ARG A 230 -14.38 6.35 -0.70
N GLN A 231 -15.07 5.23 -0.55
CA GLN A 231 -15.03 4.38 0.65
C GLN A 231 -13.71 3.63 0.74
N LEU A 232 -13.23 3.14 -0.40
CA LEU A 232 -11.92 2.53 -0.50
C LEU A 232 -10.81 3.50 -0.10
N TYR A 233 -10.88 4.78 -0.48
CA TYR A 233 -9.93 5.80 -0.02
C TYR A 233 -9.87 5.87 1.52
N THR A 234 -11.01 5.82 2.20
CA THR A 234 -11.06 5.81 3.67
C THR A 234 -10.48 4.52 4.27
N LEU A 235 -10.67 3.38 3.58
CA LEU A 235 -10.13 2.08 4.00
C LEU A 235 -8.64 1.94 3.69
N THR A 236 -8.16 2.60 2.64
CA THR A 236 -6.79 2.43 2.12
C THR A 236 -5.73 3.01 3.02
N ALA A 237 -6.03 4.01 3.84
CA ALA A 237 -5.11 4.49 4.89
C ALA A 237 -4.61 3.36 5.82
N GLY A 238 -5.30 2.19 5.84
CA GLY A 238 -4.91 1.02 6.63
C GLY A 238 -4.68 -0.29 5.85
N LEU A 239 -5.12 -0.40 4.59
CA LEU A 239 -5.13 -1.66 3.85
C LEU A 239 -4.20 -1.73 2.63
N LEU A 240 -3.92 -0.61 1.94
CA LEU A 240 -3.08 -0.62 0.72
C LEU A 240 -1.67 -1.16 0.98
N GLY A 241 -1.12 -0.93 2.17
CA GLY A 241 0.14 -1.56 2.58
C GLY A 241 0.09 -3.08 2.74
N ARG A 242 -1.09 -3.71 2.63
CA ARG A 242 -1.27 -5.17 2.83
C ARG A 242 -1.33 -5.97 1.52
N ILE A 243 -1.65 -5.33 0.38
CA ILE A 243 -1.72 -6.01 -0.93
C ILE A 243 -0.39 -5.79 -1.66
N VAL A 244 0.59 -6.60 -1.32
CA VAL A 244 1.99 -6.46 -1.81
C VAL A 244 2.09 -6.73 -3.31
N TYR A 245 1.30 -7.64 -3.85
CA TYR A 245 1.39 -8.08 -5.26
C TYR A 245 0.34 -7.48 -6.19
N LEU A 246 -0.30 -6.35 -5.80
CA LEU A 246 -1.35 -5.73 -6.62
C LEU A 246 -0.86 -5.40 -8.04
N ASN A 247 0.28 -4.73 -8.16
CA ASN A 247 0.86 -4.35 -9.45
C ASN A 247 1.19 -5.58 -10.32
N THR A 248 1.71 -6.65 -9.70
CA THR A 248 2.00 -7.90 -10.39
C THR A 248 0.71 -8.56 -10.91
N GLY A 249 -0.33 -8.62 -10.08
CA GLY A 249 -1.64 -9.15 -10.48
C GLY A 249 -2.27 -8.36 -11.61
N LEU A 250 -2.25 -7.04 -11.53
CA LEU A 250 -2.73 -6.15 -12.61
C LEU A 250 -1.93 -6.33 -13.89
N GLY A 251 -0.59 -6.43 -13.79
CA GLY A 251 0.27 -6.70 -14.94
C GLY A 251 -0.10 -8.01 -15.65
N ILE A 252 -0.36 -9.07 -14.88
CA ILE A 252 -0.78 -10.37 -15.43
C ILE A 252 -2.15 -10.25 -16.12
N VAL A 253 -3.12 -9.55 -15.51
CA VAL A 253 -4.45 -9.32 -16.11
C VAL A 253 -4.33 -8.49 -17.38
N CYS A 254 -3.56 -7.39 -17.39
CA CYS A 254 -3.32 -6.58 -18.58
C CYS A 254 -2.64 -7.37 -19.70
N ALA A 255 -1.64 -8.21 -19.37
CA ALA A 255 -0.99 -9.08 -20.35
C ALA A 255 -1.99 -10.06 -20.98
N PHE A 256 -2.80 -10.73 -20.15
CA PHE A 256 -3.83 -11.66 -20.65
C PHE A 256 -4.84 -10.96 -21.58
N ILE A 257 -5.36 -9.79 -21.17
CA ILE A 257 -6.32 -9.04 -21.99
C ILE A 257 -5.65 -8.51 -23.27
N GLY A 258 -4.41 -8.01 -23.19
CA GLY A 258 -3.65 -7.55 -24.34
C GLY A 258 -3.41 -8.66 -25.37
N VAL A 259 -3.00 -9.84 -24.93
CA VAL A 259 -2.84 -11.03 -25.78
C VAL A 259 -4.19 -11.44 -26.40
N LYS A 260 -5.27 -11.45 -25.62
CA LYS A 260 -6.62 -11.74 -26.10
C LYS A 260 -7.06 -10.77 -27.21
N LEU A 261 -6.75 -9.48 -27.07
CA LEU A 261 -7.06 -8.46 -28.10
C LEU A 261 -6.30 -8.71 -29.40
N LEU A 262 -5.02 -9.11 -29.33
CA LEU A 262 -4.22 -9.43 -30.51
C LEU A 262 -4.68 -10.73 -31.19
N LEU A 263 -5.08 -11.73 -30.40
CA LEU A 263 -5.55 -13.05 -30.83
C LEU A 263 -7.08 -13.07 -31.06
N ARG A 264 -7.61 -12.07 -31.81
CA ARG A 264 -9.05 -11.90 -32.02
C ARG A 264 -9.78 -13.20 -32.31
N GLY A 265 -10.76 -13.54 -31.42
CA GLY A 265 -11.66 -14.68 -31.64
C GLY A 265 -11.14 -16.04 -31.16
N LEU A 266 -9.85 -16.20 -30.84
CA LEU A 266 -9.30 -17.48 -30.33
C LEU A 266 -9.66 -17.75 -28.87
N VAL A 267 -9.86 -16.70 -28.05
CA VAL A 267 -10.22 -16.85 -26.64
C VAL A 267 -11.71 -16.54 -26.45
N PRO A 268 -12.55 -17.53 -26.11
CA PRO A 268 -13.97 -17.30 -25.86
C PRO A 268 -14.22 -16.30 -24.74
N ALA A 269 -15.27 -15.46 -24.89
CA ALA A 269 -15.59 -14.43 -23.88
C ALA A 269 -15.88 -15.03 -22.50
N TRP A 270 -16.53 -16.20 -22.41
CA TRP A 270 -16.85 -16.87 -21.15
C TRP A 270 -15.62 -17.32 -20.37
N LEU A 271 -14.49 -17.59 -21.03
CA LEU A 271 -13.25 -18.00 -20.37
C LEU A 271 -12.56 -16.83 -19.68
N SER A 272 -12.81 -15.60 -20.12
CA SER A 272 -12.17 -14.41 -19.54
C SER A 272 -12.58 -14.18 -18.09
N VAL A 273 -13.85 -14.42 -17.74
CA VAL A 273 -14.38 -14.24 -16.36
C VAL A 273 -13.61 -15.08 -15.35
N PRO A 274 -13.59 -16.43 -15.47
CA PRO A 274 -12.91 -17.25 -14.48
C PRO A 274 -11.40 -17.02 -14.45
N VAL A 275 -10.79 -16.74 -15.61
CA VAL A 275 -9.34 -16.50 -15.68
C VAL A 275 -8.96 -15.20 -14.94
N VAL A 276 -9.64 -14.10 -15.22
CA VAL A 276 -9.39 -12.82 -14.53
C VAL A 276 -9.70 -12.94 -13.04
N ALA A 277 -10.82 -13.57 -12.68
CA ALA A 277 -11.17 -13.79 -11.27
C ALA A 277 -10.14 -14.67 -10.54
N ALA A 278 -9.64 -15.73 -11.19
CA ALA A 278 -8.59 -16.58 -10.64
C ALA A 278 -7.26 -15.82 -10.46
N MET A 279 -6.85 -15.02 -11.45
CA MET A 279 -5.63 -14.20 -11.37
C MET A 279 -5.71 -13.19 -10.22
N LEU A 280 -6.83 -12.47 -10.09
CA LEU A 280 -7.05 -11.51 -9.01
C LEU A 280 -7.15 -12.21 -7.65
N GLY A 281 -7.88 -13.32 -7.57
CA GLY A 281 -7.97 -14.15 -6.36
C GLY A 281 -6.60 -14.65 -5.89
N ALA A 282 -5.79 -15.19 -6.81
CA ALA A 282 -4.44 -15.63 -6.52
C ALA A 282 -3.55 -14.48 -6.04
N THR A 283 -3.69 -13.29 -6.65
CA THR A 283 -2.95 -12.08 -6.24
C THR A 283 -3.29 -11.67 -4.81
N VAL A 284 -4.57 -11.67 -4.44
CA VAL A 284 -5.03 -11.33 -3.08
C VAL A 284 -4.53 -12.38 -2.08
N LEU A 285 -4.71 -13.67 -2.39
CA LEU A 285 -4.28 -14.79 -1.53
C LEU A 285 -2.76 -14.77 -1.29
N ALA A 286 -1.96 -14.50 -2.32
CA ALA A 286 -0.51 -14.36 -2.21
C ALA A 286 -0.11 -13.09 -1.41
N SER A 287 -0.89 -12.02 -1.50
CA SER A 287 -0.60 -10.76 -0.82
C SER A 287 -0.83 -10.82 0.69
N VAL A 288 -1.76 -11.64 1.18
CA VAL A 288 -2.09 -11.71 2.63
C VAL A 288 -0.88 -12.10 3.48
N PRO A 289 -0.15 -13.21 3.21
CA PRO A 289 1.02 -13.58 3.99
C PRO A 289 2.18 -12.58 3.80
N ALA A 290 2.39 -12.09 2.58
CA ALA A 290 3.41 -11.11 2.27
C ALA A 290 3.17 -9.77 2.97
N GLY A 291 1.92 -9.31 3.03
CA GLY A 291 1.53 -8.10 3.75
C GLY A 291 1.72 -8.21 5.26
N ARG A 292 1.41 -9.38 5.85
CA ARG A 292 1.68 -9.64 7.28
C ARG A 292 3.18 -9.60 7.57
N ARG A 293 3.99 -10.22 6.72
CA ARG A 293 5.44 -10.21 6.81
C ARG A 293 5.98 -8.79 6.72
N ARG A 294 5.54 -8.01 5.72
CA ARG A 294 5.95 -6.61 5.55
C ARG A 294 5.59 -5.78 6.78
N ALA A 295 4.37 -5.88 7.29
CA ALA A 295 3.93 -5.16 8.48
C ALA A 295 4.75 -5.52 9.74
N MET A 296 5.18 -6.78 9.88
CA MET A 296 6.09 -7.18 10.95
C MET A 296 7.47 -6.52 10.79
N LEU A 297 8.03 -6.53 9.59
CA LEU A 297 9.33 -5.91 9.32
C LEU A 297 9.29 -4.39 9.49
N GLU A 298 8.19 -3.74 9.10
CA GLU A 298 7.98 -2.30 9.33
C GLU A 298 7.91 -1.96 10.82
N ARG A 299 7.34 -2.84 11.66
CA ARG A 299 7.38 -2.68 13.12
C ARG A 299 8.80 -2.85 13.67
N ARG A 300 9.58 -3.80 13.16
CA ARG A 300 10.99 -3.94 13.53
C ARG A 300 11.80 -2.71 13.13
N PHE A 301 11.55 -2.17 11.94
CA PHE A 301 12.17 -0.93 11.50
C PHE A 301 11.87 0.24 12.45
N ALA A 302 10.63 0.39 12.90
CA ALA A 302 10.22 1.44 13.84
C ALA A 302 10.91 1.35 15.22
N VAL A 303 11.54 0.23 15.55
CA VAL A 303 12.34 0.08 16.79
C VAL A 303 13.73 0.69 16.62
N VAL A 304 14.31 0.61 15.44
CA VAL A 304 15.66 1.12 15.14
C VAL A 304 15.64 2.56 14.61
N ASP A 305 14.56 3.00 13.96
CA ASP A 305 14.26 4.39 13.55
C ASP A 305 13.77 5.17 14.79
N THR A 306 14.70 5.56 15.65
CA THR A 306 14.41 6.08 17.00
C THR A 306 13.80 7.49 16.95
N ASP A 307 14.16 8.32 15.97
CA ASP A 307 13.60 9.66 15.78
C ASP A 307 12.34 9.67 14.89
N GLY A 308 12.00 8.54 14.26
CA GLY A 308 10.79 8.37 13.43
C GLY A 308 10.86 9.12 12.09
N ASN A 309 12.06 9.45 11.60
CA ASN A 309 12.24 10.19 10.35
C ASN A 309 12.09 9.33 9.07
N GLY A 310 12.00 8.00 9.24
CA GLY A 310 11.78 7.02 8.16
C GLY A 310 13.06 6.46 7.54
N VAL A 311 14.22 6.80 8.11
CA VAL A 311 15.53 6.23 7.78
C VAL A 311 16.25 5.82 9.07
N TRP A 312 16.93 4.70 9.06
CA TRP A 312 17.81 4.29 10.16
C TRP A 312 19.23 4.78 9.85
N GLN A 313 19.76 5.60 10.74
CA GLN A 313 21.05 6.29 10.58
C GLN A 313 21.84 6.28 11.89
N ARG A 314 23.10 6.71 11.86
CA ARG A 314 23.96 6.74 13.06
C ARG A 314 23.37 7.57 14.20
N ALA A 315 22.59 8.62 13.88
CA ALA A 315 21.92 9.45 14.87
C ALA A 315 20.92 8.68 15.73
N ASP A 316 20.23 7.68 15.15
CA ASP A 316 19.30 6.82 15.89
C ASP A 316 20.04 5.96 16.91
N GLY A 317 21.20 5.40 16.54
CA GLY A 317 22.06 4.66 17.47
C GLY A 317 22.54 5.52 18.64
N LEU A 318 22.86 6.78 18.40
CA LEU A 318 23.25 7.74 19.45
C LEU A 318 22.07 8.10 20.36
N LEU A 319 20.87 8.31 19.79
CA LEU A 319 19.65 8.57 20.55
C LEU A 319 19.29 7.39 21.44
N LEU A 320 19.33 6.17 20.88
CA LEU A 320 19.06 4.95 21.63
C LEU A 320 20.05 4.72 22.76
N ALA A 321 21.34 4.93 22.48
CA ALA A 321 22.38 4.86 23.52
C ALA A 321 22.13 5.85 24.66
N ARG A 322 21.70 7.08 24.35
CA ARG A 322 21.33 8.08 25.36
C ARG A 322 20.13 7.62 26.19
N HIS A 323 19.06 7.14 25.55
CA HIS A 323 17.87 6.64 26.26
C HIS A 323 18.20 5.46 27.19
N LEU A 324 19.09 4.55 26.77
CA LEU A 324 19.59 3.47 27.60
C LEU A 324 20.33 4.01 28.83
N CYS A 325 21.26 4.94 28.64
CA CYS A 325 22.01 5.55 29.74
C CYS A 325 21.09 6.28 30.74
N GLU A 326 20.13 7.08 30.23
CA GLU A 326 19.17 7.81 31.07
C GLU A 326 18.29 6.85 31.87
N THR A 327 17.80 5.76 31.27
CA THR A 327 16.92 4.77 31.92
C THR A 327 17.61 4.02 33.04
N PHE A 328 18.90 3.73 32.89
CA PHE A 328 19.68 2.96 33.89
C PHE A 328 20.62 3.83 34.73
N GLY A 329 20.50 5.16 34.68
CA GLY A 329 21.22 6.08 35.55
C GLY A 329 22.71 6.21 35.23
N HIS A 330 23.14 5.93 34.02
CA HIS A 330 24.52 6.09 33.59
C HIS A 330 24.74 7.46 32.92
N ALA A 331 25.84 8.12 33.23
CA ALA A 331 26.23 9.32 32.50
C ALA A 331 26.71 8.94 31.06
N ALA A 332 26.37 9.75 30.07
CA ALA A 332 26.71 9.47 28.68
C ALA A 332 28.25 9.39 28.45
N ASP A 333 29.01 10.14 29.24
CA ASP A 333 30.48 10.19 29.24
C ASP A 333 31.13 9.15 30.13
N SER A 334 30.35 8.35 30.87
CA SER A 334 30.83 7.25 31.71
C SER A 334 31.41 6.10 30.85
N ALA A 335 32.14 5.18 31.46
CA ALA A 335 32.63 3.99 30.77
C ALA A 335 31.48 3.15 30.19
N ALA A 336 30.36 3.00 30.91
CA ALA A 336 29.16 2.32 30.47
C ALA A 336 28.51 3.06 29.27
N GLY A 337 28.37 4.40 29.35
CA GLY A 337 27.79 5.20 28.25
C GLY A 337 28.60 5.11 26.95
N ARG A 338 29.93 5.15 27.05
CA ARG A 338 30.81 4.95 25.89
C ARG A 338 30.69 3.56 25.28
N LEU A 339 30.59 2.52 26.11
CA LEU A 339 30.39 1.14 25.64
C LEU A 339 29.09 0.96 24.91
N VAL A 340 27.95 1.47 25.47
CA VAL A 340 26.64 1.41 24.79
C VAL A 340 26.66 2.13 23.45
N THR A 341 27.24 3.35 23.43
CA THR A 341 27.36 4.13 22.20
C THR A 341 28.17 3.38 21.14
N ALA A 342 29.30 2.82 21.52
CA ALA A 342 30.15 2.04 20.61
C ALA A 342 29.41 0.79 20.10
N ALA A 343 28.69 0.07 20.96
CA ALA A 343 27.94 -1.13 20.57
C ALA A 343 26.80 -0.81 19.59
N GLN A 344 26.02 0.25 19.84
CA GLN A 344 24.93 0.67 18.95
C GLN A 344 25.45 1.11 17.58
N LEU A 345 26.55 1.84 17.54
CA LEU A 345 27.19 2.25 16.28
C LEU A 345 27.80 1.06 15.53
N ALA A 346 28.45 0.13 16.21
CA ALA A 346 29.00 -1.08 15.61
C ALA A 346 27.89 -1.97 15.00
N LEU A 347 26.75 -2.09 15.68
CA LEU A 347 25.59 -2.80 15.16
C LEU A 347 25.03 -2.10 13.90
N TYR A 348 24.91 -0.77 13.93
CA TYR A 348 24.50 0.01 12.76
C TYR A 348 25.46 -0.19 11.58
N ASP A 349 26.78 -0.04 11.81
CA ASP A 349 27.80 -0.17 10.75
C ASP A 349 27.80 -1.60 10.15
N ALA A 350 27.58 -2.64 10.98
CA ALA A 350 27.43 -4.01 10.51
C ALA A 350 26.18 -4.18 9.63
N MET A 351 25.06 -3.52 9.99
CA MET A 351 23.82 -3.59 9.18
C MET A 351 23.92 -2.77 7.90
N LEU A 352 24.57 -1.61 7.96
CA LEU A 352 24.76 -0.73 6.82
C LEU A 352 25.40 -1.46 5.64
N SER A 353 26.46 -2.24 5.90
CA SER A 353 27.17 -3.00 4.87
C SER A 353 26.28 -4.01 4.10
N HIS A 354 25.18 -4.45 4.69
CA HIS A 354 24.29 -5.45 4.14
C HIS A 354 22.96 -4.88 3.62
N MET A 355 22.52 -3.73 4.12
CA MET A 355 21.16 -3.20 3.88
C MET A 355 21.17 -1.97 2.99
N ASP A 356 22.23 -1.15 3.01
CA ASP A 356 22.39 0.02 2.15
C ASP A 356 22.63 -0.41 0.70
N ALA A 357 21.58 -0.37 -0.10
CA ALA A 357 21.62 -0.81 -1.50
C ALA A 357 22.01 0.33 -2.46
N ASN A 358 21.81 1.57 -2.04
CA ASN A 358 22.02 2.76 -2.87
C ASN A 358 23.33 3.49 -2.55
N GLY A 359 24.01 3.15 -1.44
CA GLY A 359 25.31 3.69 -1.02
C GLY A 359 25.21 5.10 -0.41
N ASP A 360 24.04 5.51 0.09
CA ASP A 360 23.84 6.84 0.70
C ASP A 360 24.21 6.91 2.19
N GLN A 361 24.68 5.79 2.75
CA GLN A 361 25.05 5.63 4.15
C GLN A 361 23.86 5.78 5.13
N GLU A 362 22.67 5.52 4.66
CA GLU A 362 21.45 5.45 5.44
C GLU A 362 20.70 4.16 5.07
N ILE A 363 19.92 3.62 5.99
CA ILE A 363 19.09 2.45 5.72
C ILE A 363 17.63 2.92 5.69
N SER A 364 17.09 3.07 4.50
CA SER A 364 15.67 3.39 4.33
C SER A 364 14.79 2.22 4.78
N ARG A 365 13.53 2.50 5.11
CA ARG A 365 12.55 1.46 5.46
C ARG A 365 12.41 0.37 4.39
N ASP A 366 12.46 0.74 3.11
CA ASP A 366 12.34 -0.22 2.01
C ASP A 366 13.59 -1.08 1.85
N GLU A 367 14.78 -0.54 2.07
CA GLU A 367 16.04 -1.29 2.11
C GLU A 367 16.06 -2.29 3.27
N PHE A 368 15.68 -1.85 4.47
CA PHE A 368 15.53 -2.72 5.63
C PHE A 368 14.59 -3.88 5.36
N VAL A 369 13.36 -3.60 4.89
CA VAL A 369 12.35 -4.63 4.58
C VAL A 369 12.84 -5.59 3.49
N THR A 370 13.55 -5.09 2.48
CA THR A 370 14.08 -5.88 1.37
C THR A 370 15.24 -6.78 1.83
N ALA A 371 16.18 -6.21 2.58
CA ALA A 371 17.34 -6.95 3.09
C ALA A 371 16.92 -8.04 4.08
N MET A 372 15.99 -7.73 5.00
CA MET A 372 15.41 -8.71 5.93
C MET A 372 14.60 -9.82 5.23
N GLY A 373 14.35 -9.67 3.94
CA GLY A 373 13.75 -10.68 3.09
C GLY A 373 14.74 -11.67 2.49
N ARG A 374 16.03 -11.34 2.53
CA ARG A 374 17.13 -12.14 1.98
C ARG A 374 17.92 -12.76 3.13
N SER A 375 18.53 -13.92 2.90
CA SER A 375 19.48 -14.48 3.86
C SER A 375 20.72 -13.61 3.91
N VAL A 376 21.17 -13.22 5.11
CA VAL A 376 22.43 -12.49 5.27
C VAL A 376 23.56 -13.44 4.87
N ALA A 377 24.31 -13.07 3.82
CA ALA A 377 25.34 -13.93 3.23
C ALA A 377 26.61 -13.99 4.09
N ASP A 378 26.95 -12.91 4.80
CA ASP A 378 28.10 -12.83 5.70
C ASP A 378 27.62 -12.74 7.15
N ARG A 379 27.79 -13.85 7.89
CA ARG A 379 27.32 -13.98 9.27
C ARG A 379 28.37 -13.56 10.31
N THR A 380 29.64 -13.63 9.99
CA THR A 380 30.70 -13.50 11.03
C THR A 380 30.79 -12.11 11.63
N GLY A 381 30.77 -11.04 10.83
CA GLY A 381 30.76 -9.67 11.34
C GLY A 381 29.47 -9.32 12.09
N PHE A 382 28.33 -9.79 11.58
CA PHE A 382 27.03 -9.61 12.20
C PHE A 382 26.92 -10.30 13.56
N GLU A 383 27.28 -11.58 13.68
CA GLU A 383 27.23 -12.35 14.93
C GLU A 383 28.11 -11.72 16.01
N SER A 384 29.29 -11.21 15.63
CA SER A 384 30.18 -10.48 16.54
C SER A 384 29.56 -9.19 17.06
N ALA A 385 28.95 -8.37 16.18
CA ALA A 385 28.30 -7.12 16.56
C ALA A 385 27.09 -7.37 17.46
N VAL A 386 26.27 -8.39 17.16
CA VAL A 386 25.11 -8.78 17.98
C VAL A 386 25.53 -9.26 19.35
N GLY A 387 26.57 -10.12 19.44
CA GLY A 387 27.09 -10.61 20.70
C GLY A 387 27.66 -9.50 21.58
N ALA A 388 28.44 -8.58 20.99
CA ALA A 388 28.97 -7.42 21.70
C ALA A 388 27.85 -6.49 22.21
N THR A 389 26.80 -6.30 21.41
CA THR A 389 25.63 -5.51 21.79
C THR A 389 24.89 -6.17 22.95
N ALA A 390 24.63 -7.48 22.92
CA ALA A 390 23.97 -8.22 23.98
C ALA A 390 24.72 -8.11 25.32
N GLN A 391 26.02 -8.35 25.30
CA GLN A 391 26.86 -8.22 26.49
C GLN A 391 26.87 -6.80 27.06
N THR A 392 26.87 -5.78 26.18
CA THR A 392 26.84 -4.39 26.60
C THR A 392 25.48 -4.03 27.23
N LEU A 393 24.37 -4.51 26.65
CA LEU A 393 23.03 -4.29 27.18
C LEU A 393 22.86 -4.92 28.55
N ILE A 394 23.38 -6.14 28.77
CA ILE A 394 23.38 -6.76 30.11
C ILE A 394 24.15 -5.89 31.09
N ARG A 395 25.40 -5.51 30.79
CA ARG A 395 26.22 -4.68 31.69
C ARG A 395 25.58 -3.36 32.10
N VAL A 396 24.72 -2.82 31.26
CA VAL A 396 24.07 -1.51 31.51
C VAL A 396 22.74 -1.70 32.23
N ALA A 397 22.00 -2.77 31.93
CA ALA A 397 20.68 -3.03 32.48
C ALA A 397 20.71 -3.86 33.77
N ASP A 398 21.78 -4.60 34.04
CA ASP A 398 22.05 -5.34 35.25
C ASP A 398 22.32 -4.35 36.39
N THR A 399 21.33 -4.18 37.27
CA THR A 399 21.36 -3.19 38.37
C THR A 399 21.85 -3.78 39.68
N ASP A 400 21.78 -5.09 39.84
CA ASP A 400 22.25 -5.79 41.04
C ASP A 400 23.68 -6.36 40.89
N GLY A 401 24.23 -6.34 39.65
CA GLY A 401 25.61 -6.75 39.36
C GLY A 401 25.81 -8.27 39.29
N ASN A 402 24.73 -9.04 39.06
CA ASN A 402 24.79 -10.50 39.02
C ASN A 402 25.20 -11.06 37.65
N GLY A 403 25.35 -10.21 36.62
CA GLY A 403 25.81 -10.55 35.28
C GLY A 403 24.74 -11.11 34.33
N VAL A 404 23.47 -11.10 34.74
CA VAL A 404 22.31 -11.56 33.98
C VAL A 404 21.16 -10.54 34.12
N LEU A 405 20.07 -10.72 33.42
CA LEU A 405 18.90 -9.84 33.54
C LEU A 405 17.74 -10.61 34.17
N ASP A 406 17.21 -10.12 35.27
CA ASP A 406 15.93 -10.57 35.79
C ASP A 406 14.75 -10.02 34.99
N ALA A 407 13.52 -10.49 35.30
CA ALA A 407 12.31 -10.05 34.59
C ALA A 407 12.04 -8.54 34.72
N GLY A 408 12.40 -7.91 35.82
CA GLY A 408 12.24 -6.48 36.08
C GLY A 408 13.24 -5.64 35.30
N GLU A 409 14.49 -6.07 35.27
CA GLU A 409 15.57 -5.43 34.52
C GLU A 409 15.33 -5.54 33.02
N TYR A 410 14.93 -6.73 32.53
CA TYR A 410 14.54 -6.93 31.15
C TYR A 410 13.31 -6.08 30.78
N ALA A 411 12.31 -5.97 31.64
CA ALA A 411 11.14 -5.13 31.36
C ALA A 411 11.51 -3.65 31.20
N ARG A 412 12.44 -3.13 32.02
CA ARG A 412 12.98 -1.76 31.85
C ARG A 412 13.76 -1.61 30.56
N LEU A 413 14.59 -2.59 30.23
CA LEU A 413 15.33 -2.63 28.97
C LEU A 413 14.37 -2.64 27.76
N ALA A 414 13.37 -3.52 27.77
CA ALA A 414 12.39 -3.65 26.71
C ALA A 414 11.53 -2.38 26.53
N ALA A 415 11.28 -1.62 27.61
CA ALA A 415 10.56 -0.36 27.55
C ALA A 415 11.31 0.72 26.77
N VAL A 416 12.65 0.75 26.81
CA VAL A 416 13.48 1.65 25.98
C VAL A 416 13.24 1.40 24.49
N TYR A 417 13.01 0.15 24.12
CA TYR A 417 12.66 -0.25 22.75
C TYR A 417 11.16 -0.18 22.44
N GLY A 418 10.37 0.50 23.30
CA GLY A 418 8.95 0.75 23.08
C GLY A 418 8.02 -0.42 23.45
N ALA A 419 8.51 -1.45 24.13
CA ALA A 419 7.67 -2.55 24.59
C ALA A 419 6.83 -2.15 25.82
N ARG A 420 5.56 -2.60 25.86
CA ARG A 420 4.72 -2.47 27.03
C ARG A 420 5.05 -3.60 28.04
N THR A 421 4.73 -3.39 29.30
CA THR A 421 5.01 -4.35 30.38
C THR A 421 4.47 -5.74 30.06
N ASP A 422 3.22 -5.85 29.58
CA ASP A 422 2.60 -7.13 29.21
C ASP A 422 3.29 -7.84 28.03
N GLN A 423 3.96 -7.08 27.17
CA GLN A 423 4.76 -7.60 26.05
C GLN A 423 6.14 -8.06 26.53
N ALA A 424 6.77 -7.27 27.41
CA ALA A 424 8.07 -7.60 27.99
C ALA A 424 8.01 -8.90 28.82
N GLU A 425 7.00 -9.07 29.66
CA GLU A 425 6.80 -10.32 30.45
C GLU A 425 6.65 -11.56 29.54
N ARG A 426 5.82 -11.43 28.49
CA ARG A 426 5.67 -12.54 27.52
C ARG A 426 6.93 -12.81 26.71
N ALA A 427 7.71 -11.77 26.41
CA ALA A 427 8.97 -11.93 25.69
C ALA A 427 9.99 -12.61 26.59
N PHE A 428 10.13 -12.16 27.86
CA PHE A 428 11.02 -12.75 28.85
C PHE A 428 10.81 -14.28 28.95
N GLY A 429 9.58 -14.74 29.22
CA GLY A 429 9.28 -16.17 29.32
C GLY A 429 9.47 -17.01 28.05
N ARG A 430 9.74 -16.37 26.90
CA ARG A 430 10.13 -17.07 25.66
C ARG A 430 11.63 -17.05 25.43
N LEU A 431 12.32 -16.04 25.93
CA LEU A 431 13.76 -15.89 25.78
C LEU A 431 14.49 -16.71 26.82
N ASP A 432 13.95 -16.84 28.03
CA ASP A 432 14.40 -17.75 29.08
C ASP A 432 14.13 -19.22 28.66
N HIS A 433 15.08 -19.78 27.90
CA HIS A 433 14.94 -21.09 27.29
C HIS A 433 15.12 -22.23 28.30
N ASP A 434 16.03 -22.03 29.25
CA ASP A 434 16.33 -23.02 30.30
C ASP A 434 15.43 -22.87 31.51
N ARG A 435 14.60 -21.80 31.55
CA ARG A 435 13.63 -21.49 32.60
C ARG A 435 14.27 -21.30 33.99
N ASN A 436 15.45 -20.70 33.99
CA ASN A 436 16.17 -20.38 35.18
C ASN A 436 15.73 -19.06 35.87
N GLY A 437 14.83 -18.30 35.19
CA GLY A 437 14.25 -17.05 35.70
C GLY A 437 15.11 -15.82 35.42
N VAL A 438 16.18 -15.93 34.65
CA VAL A 438 17.06 -14.84 34.22
C VAL A 438 17.42 -14.97 32.75
N LEU A 439 17.89 -13.91 32.14
CA LEU A 439 18.42 -13.92 30.77
C LEU A 439 19.93 -13.72 30.78
N ASP A 440 20.63 -14.67 30.20
CA ASP A 440 22.08 -14.59 30.02
C ASP A 440 22.47 -13.95 28.68
N ALA A 441 23.78 -13.79 28.44
CA ALA A 441 24.30 -13.19 27.22
C ALA A 441 24.02 -14.03 25.98
N ALA A 442 23.92 -15.35 26.09
CA ALA A 442 23.66 -16.22 24.95
C ALA A 442 22.18 -16.10 24.52
N GLU A 443 21.26 -16.07 25.49
CA GLU A 443 19.83 -15.90 25.24
C GLU A 443 19.51 -14.52 24.65
N LEU A 444 20.12 -13.45 25.20
CA LEU A 444 19.93 -12.10 24.66
C LEU A 444 20.57 -11.96 23.28
N THR A 445 21.74 -12.59 23.01
CA THR A 445 22.35 -12.64 21.68
C THR A 445 21.43 -13.34 20.69
N ALA A 446 20.85 -14.47 21.07
CA ALA A 446 19.88 -15.19 20.26
C ALA A 446 18.64 -14.32 19.97
N ALA A 447 18.13 -13.58 20.96
CA ALA A 447 16.99 -12.67 20.80
C ALA A 447 17.26 -11.56 19.80
N ILE A 448 18.40 -10.86 19.90
CA ILE A 448 18.81 -9.81 18.95
C ILE A 448 19.06 -10.42 17.58
N GLY A 449 19.71 -11.57 17.49
CA GLY A 449 19.90 -12.32 16.24
C GLY A 449 18.58 -12.66 15.56
N HIS A 450 17.59 -13.13 16.32
CA HIS A 450 16.24 -13.37 15.82
C HIS A 450 15.50 -12.09 15.36
N PHE A 451 15.73 -10.97 16.01
CA PHE A 451 15.17 -9.68 15.57
C PHE A 451 15.64 -9.31 14.18
N PHE A 452 16.89 -9.58 13.84
CA PHE A 452 17.47 -9.35 12.51
C PHE A 452 17.44 -10.58 11.59
N ALA A 453 16.89 -11.71 12.03
CA ALA A 453 16.76 -12.90 11.19
C ALA A 453 15.68 -12.76 10.13
N PRO A 454 15.86 -13.40 8.94
CA PRO A 454 14.85 -13.45 7.89
C PRO A 454 13.54 -14.04 8.42
N VAL A 455 12.43 -13.35 8.17
CA VAL A 455 11.10 -13.87 8.52
C VAL A 455 10.71 -14.93 7.51
N THR A 456 10.81 -16.20 7.88
CA THR A 456 10.30 -17.29 7.05
C THR A 456 8.77 -17.37 7.16
N PRO A 457 8.04 -17.79 6.09
CA PRO A 457 6.58 -17.83 6.07
C PRO A 457 5.95 -18.73 7.16
N TRP A 458 6.74 -19.63 7.75
CA TRP A 458 6.30 -20.65 8.69
C TRP A 458 6.65 -20.37 10.15
N VAL A 459 7.44 -19.34 10.44
CA VAL A 459 7.74 -18.95 11.83
C VAL A 459 6.57 -18.16 12.38
N ARG A 460 5.81 -18.76 13.30
CA ARG A 460 4.81 -18.06 14.10
C ARG A 460 5.49 -16.89 14.80
N SER A 461 4.99 -15.70 14.53
CA SER A 461 5.44 -14.44 15.07
C SER A 461 5.63 -14.50 16.58
N ILE A 462 6.85 -14.21 17.04
CA ILE A 462 7.07 -13.63 18.35
C ILE A 462 6.46 -12.21 18.27
N PRO A 463 5.49 -11.85 19.11
CA PRO A 463 4.89 -10.52 19.08
C PRO A 463 5.87 -9.46 19.53
#